data_c77c24e982e22e3171c52da467d48097
#
_entry.id   c77c24e982e22e3171c52da467d48097
#
_cell.length_a   1.000
_cell.length_b   1.000
_cell.length_c   1.000
_cell.angle_alpha   90.00
_cell.angle_beta   90.00
_cell.angle_gamma   90.00
#
_symmetry.space_group_name_H-M   'P 1'
#
loop_
_entity.id
_entity.type
_entity.pdbx_description
1 polymer ?
#
loop_
_entity_poly.entity_id
_entity_poly.type
_entity_poly.pdbx_seq_one_letter_code
_entity_poly.pdbx_strand_id
1 'polypeptide(L)'
;MSIRNHYRYDNGAHTVLGTRVGRFNLGINTTFIVYRIGDTQIDTGPSNQWAEVQQTLQPEWQQTPLRQLLITHHHEDHSGNAARIRQHTGVVPFAPQQARHKLTNGYYTPPLQRLIWGSPQPVDTAPYPEQITLSDGSPVIPVHTPGHAKDLTCFFLPEQKYLFSGDMYIARSLKHFRSDENLQQLIDSLNTLLALDFDILFCPHRGIVEDGYQALKDKRDNLLELCAKAQELARQGIKPRAITRRILGREDMTTLISMGNISRQHLINQALSVSLPSS
;
A
#
# COMPACT_ATOMS: atom_id res chain seq x y z
N MET A 1 22.01 10.24 0.49
CA MET A 1 21.90 9.99 -0.96
C MET A 1 20.45 9.62 -1.27
N SER A 2 19.85 10.22 -2.28
CA SER A 2 18.53 9.83 -2.78
C SER A 2 18.65 8.49 -3.52
N ILE A 3 17.73 7.56 -3.24
CA ILE A 3 17.65 6.28 -3.96
C ILE A 3 16.69 6.49 -5.12
N ARG A 4 17.18 6.26 -6.34
CA ARG A 4 16.38 6.38 -7.55
C ARG A 4 16.61 5.15 -8.42
N ASN A 5 15.54 4.39 -8.69
CA ASN A 5 15.55 3.27 -9.61
C ASN A 5 14.30 3.31 -10.49
N HIS A 6 14.47 2.97 -11.75
CA HIS A 6 13.37 2.83 -12.70
C HIS A 6 13.07 1.35 -12.93
N TYR A 7 11.81 1.04 -13.02
CA TYR A 7 11.29 -0.29 -13.36
C TYR A 7 10.46 -0.15 -14.61
N ARG A 8 10.62 -1.10 -15.51
CA ARG A 8 9.80 -1.23 -16.71
C ARG A 8 9.31 -2.66 -16.79
N TYR A 9 8.01 -2.83 -16.86
CA TYR A 9 7.38 -4.11 -17.14
C TYR A 9 6.59 -3.98 -18.44
N ASP A 10 6.90 -4.82 -19.39
CA ASP A 10 6.33 -4.77 -20.73
C ASP A 10 5.87 -6.18 -21.13
N ASN A 11 4.59 -6.35 -21.43
CA ASN A 11 4.04 -7.61 -21.93
C ASN A 11 3.68 -7.55 -23.42
N GLY A 12 4.18 -6.55 -24.13
CA GLY A 12 3.92 -6.31 -25.54
C GLY A 12 2.67 -5.47 -25.82
N ALA A 13 1.65 -5.53 -25.00
CA ALA A 13 0.43 -4.71 -25.12
C ALA A 13 0.49 -3.45 -24.25
N HIS A 14 1.02 -3.57 -23.03
CA HIS A 14 1.09 -2.48 -22.07
C HIS A 14 2.47 -2.40 -21.43
N THR A 15 2.94 -1.17 -21.24
CA THR A 15 4.14 -0.88 -20.46
C THR A 15 3.75 -0.24 -19.16
N VAL A 16 4.13 -0.86 -18.03
CA VAL A 16 4.07 -0.26 -16.71
C VAL A 16 5.43 0.31 -16.36
N LEU A 17 5.47 1.60 -16.09
CA LEU A 17 6.65 2.29 -15.61
C LEU A 17 6.58 2.44 -14.09
N GLY A 18 7.63 2.08 -13.38
CA GLY A 18 7.75 2.27 -11.95
C GLY A 18 8.96 3.13 -11.63
N THR A 19 8.78 4.15 -10.81
CA THR A 19 9.86 5.01 -10.33
C THR A 19 9.99 4.90 -8.83
N ARG A 20 11.08 4.29 -8.37
CA ARG A 20 11.41 4.23 -6.96
C ARG A 20 12.10 5.50 -6.51
N VAL A 21 11.57 6.12 -5.47
CA VAL A 21 12.13 7.28 -4.80
C VAL A 21 12.31 7.01 -3.31
N GLY A 22 13.25 7.69 -2.66
CA GLY A 22 13.47 7.55 -1.23
C GLY A 22 14.84 8.04 -0.80
N ARG A 23 15.06 8.21 0.51
CA ARG A 23 16.32 8.73 1.06
C ARG A 23 17.25 7.65 1.55
N PHE A 24 16.74 6.63 2.21
CA PHE A 24 17.54 5.54 2.77
C PHE A 24 16.68 4.30 3.03
N ASN A 25 17.36 3.17 3.19
CA ASN A 25 16.76 1.90 3.58
C ASN A 25 17.60 1.30 4.71
N LEU A 26 17.33 1.71 5.96
CA LEU A 26 18.03 1.28 7.16
C LEU A 26 17.06 0.50 8.07
N GLY A 27 16.86 -0.79 7.73
CA GLY A 27 15.99 -1.67 8.52
C GLY A 27 14.48 -1.46 8.30
N ILE A 28 14.05 -0.26 7.93
CA ILE A 28 12.71 0.08 7.47
C ILE A 28 12.82 0.52 6.02
N ASN A 29 12.02 -0.08 5.14
CA ASN A 29 11.97 0.36 3.75
C ASN A 29 11.19 1.67 3.64
N THR A 30 11.90 2.78 3.52
CA THR A 30 11.33 4.12 3.34
C THR A 30 11.19 4.51 1.87
N THR A 31 11.57 3.61 0.96
CA THR A 31 11.45 3.87 -0.47
C THR A 31 10.04 3.55 -0.97
N PHE A 32 9.60 4.30 -1.96
CA PHE A 32 8.29 4.19 -2.57
C PHE A 32 8.41 4.14 -4.09
N ILE A 33 7.57 3.36 -4.75
CA ILE A 33 7.51 3.27 -6.20
C ILE A 33 6.19 3.87 -6.68
N VAL A 34 6.29 4.95 -7.45
CA VAL A 34 5.16 5.51 -8.18
C VAL A 34 5.02 4.73 -9.48
N TYR A 35 3.82 4.25 -9.77
CA TYR A 35 3.55 3.51 -10.99
C TYR A 35 2.77 4.33 -12.00
N ARG A 36 3.05 4.05 -13.27
CA ARG A 36 2.36 4.65 -14.40
C ARG A 36 2.11 3.60 -15.49
N ILE A 37 0.92 3.63 -16.07
CA ILE A 37 0.52 2.85 -17.25
C ILE A 37 -0.17 3.79 -18.23
N GLY A 38 0.45 4.04 -19.38
CA GLY A 38 -0.02 5.03 -20.34
C GLY A 38 -0.17 6.42 -19.72
N ASP A 39 -1.37 7.00 -19.78
CA ASP A 39 -1.74 8.29 -19.24
C ASP A 39 -2.34 8.24 -17.80
N THR A 40 -2.33 7.06 -17.18
CA THR A 40 -2.82 6.82 -15.83
C THR A 40 -1.65 6.63 -14.86
N GLN A 41 -1.67 7.35 -13.76
CA GLN A 41 -0.69 7.23 -12.67
C GLN A 41 -1.37 6.71 -11.41
N ILE A 42 -0.70 5.80 -10.70
CA ILE A 42 -1.15 5.24 -9.43
C ILE A 42 -0.21 5.70 -8.33
N ASP A 43 -0.79 6.38 -7.34
CA ASP A 43 -0.13 7.04 -6.22
C ASP A 43 0.87 8.15 -6.64
N THR A 44 1.48 8.80 -5.65
CA THR A 44 2.22 10.05 -5.89
C THR A 44 3.60 10.10 -5.26
N GLY A 45 3.93 9.15 -4.41
CA GLY A 45 5.14 9.17 -3.61
C GLY A 45 5.10 10.18 -2.45
N PRO A 46 6.07 10.09 -1.54
CA PRO A 46 6.13 10.91 -0.33
C PRO A 46 6.44 12.37 -0.64
N SER A 47 5.84 13.29 0.11
CA SER A 47 5.92 14.74 -0.14
C SER A 47 7.34 15.31 -0.03
N ASN A 48 8.20 14.72 0.81
CA ASN A 48 9.59 15.12 0.98
C ASN A 48 10.52 14.64 -0.15
N GLN A 49 9.99 13.88 -1.12
CA GLN A 49 10.70 13.39 -2.32
C GLN A 49 10.17 14.05 -3.60
N TRP A 50 9.50 15.19 -3.51
CA TRP A 50 8.91 15.85 -4.66
C TRP A 50 9.91 16.12 -5.79
N ALA A 51 11.11 16.58 -5.45
CA ALA A 51 12.12 16.89 -6.46
C ALA A 51 12.49 15.67 -7.32
N GLU A 52 12.63 14.50 -6.69
CA GLU A 52 12.92 13.24 -7.37
C GLU A 52 11.70 12.76 -8.19
N VAL A 53 10.51 12.86 -7.63
CA VAL A 53 9.25 12.51 -8.33
C VAL A 53 9.07 13.40 -9.55
N GLN A 54 9.19 14.72 -9.37
CA GLN A 54 9.05 15.68 -10.46
C GLN A 54 10.10 15.45 -11.56
N GLN A 55 11.37 15.37 -11.19
CA GLN A 55 12.45 15.20 -12.15
C GLN A 55 12.30 13.93 -12.99
N THR A 56 11.70 12.89 -12.42
CA THR A 56 11.50 11.62 -13.12
C THR A 56 10.24 11.60 -13.96
N LEU A 57 9.14 12.11 -13.42
CA LEU A 57 7.83 11.99 -14.08
C LEU A 57 7.52 13.15 -15.02
N GLN A 58 8.19 14.30 -14.88
CA GLN A 58 7.94 15.44 -15.76
C GLN A 58 8.21 15.15 -17.25
N PRO A 59 9.29 14.46 -17.64
CA PRO A 59 9.49 14.03 -19.02
C PRO A 59 8.37 13.11 -19.52
N GLU A 60 7.92 12.20 -18.66
CA GLU A 60 6.81 11.28 -18.99
C GLU A 60 5.49 12.04 -19.19
N TRP A 61 5.20 13.04 -18.32
CA TRP A 61 4.01 13.88 -18.49
C TRP A 61 4.06 14.77 -19.74
N GLN A 62 5.26 15.17 -20.17
CA GLN A 62 5.45 15.94 -21.41
C GLN A 62 5.23 15.07 -22.66
N GLN A 63 5.73 13.83 -22.63
CA GLN A 63 5.61 12.88 -23.72
C GLN A 63 4.18 12.33 -23.84
N THR A 64 3.59 11.94 -22.70
CA THR A 64 2.21 11.43 -22.61
C THR A 64 1.52 12.17 -21.46
N PRO A 65 0.71 13.20 -21.73
CA PRO A 65 0.04 13.98 -20.69
C PRO A 65 -0.75 13.09 -19.74
N LEU A 66 -0.64 13.39 -18.44
CA LEU A 66 -1.40 12.69 -17.42
C LEU A 66 -2.89 13.03 -17.58
N ARG A 67 -3.75 12.02 -17.60
CA ARG A 67 -5.21 12.16 -17.65
C ARG A 67 -5.89 11.69 -16.38
N GLN A 68 -5.31 10.70 -15.72
CA GLN A 68 -5.86 10.12 -14.50
C GLN A 68 -4.78 9.96 -13.43
N LEU A 69 -5.10 10.36 -12.20
CA LEU A 69 -4.30 10.13 -11.01
C LEU A 69 -5.15 9.39 -9.99
N LEU A 70 -4.83 8.14 -9.72
CA LEU A 70 -5.55 7.24 -8.84
C LEU A 70 -4.78 7.11 -7.53
N ILE A 71 -5.39 7.44 -6.40
CA ILE A 71 -4.79 7.32 -5.06
C ILE A 71 -5.32 6.06 -4.40
N THR A 72 -4.46 5.14 -3.99
CA THR A 72 -4.87 3.90 -3.33
C THR A 72 -5.44 4.14 -1.93
N HIS A 73 -4.82 5.01 -1.15
CA HIS A 73 -5.26 5.41 0.19
C HIS A 73 -4.55 6.70 0.65
N HIS A 74 -4.95 7.22 1.82
CA HIS A 74 -4.53 8.56 2.26
C HIS A 74 -3.11 8.66 2.84
N HIS A 75 -2.37 7.57 3.08
CA HIS A 75 -1.06 7.63 3.73
C HIS A 75 -0.06 8.52 2.98
N GLU A 76 0.92 9.02 3.74
CA GLU A 76 1.84 10.10 3.34
C GLU A 76 2.71 9.75 2.14
N ASP A 77 3.08 8.49 1.98
CA ASP A 77 3.89 7.99 0.88
C ASP A 77 3.08 7.66 -0.37
N HIS A 78 1.75 7.53 -0.26
CA HIS A 78 0.83 7.32 -1.37
C HIS A 78 0.24 8.61 -1.92
N SER A 79 -0.25 9.48 -1.04
CA SER A 79 -0.92 10.72 -1.42
C SER A 79 -0.03 11.98 -1.31
N GLY A 80 1.23 11.83 -0.90
CA GLY A 80 2.11 12.92 -0.47
C GLY A 80 2.27 14.06 -1.47
N ASN A 81 2.32 13.77 -2.75
CA ASN A 81 2.48 14.77 -3.81
C ASN A 81 1.21 15.04 -4.63
N ALA A 82 0.05 14.56 -4.20
CA ALA A 82 -1.19 14.71 -4.96
C ALA A 82 -1.52 16.19 -5.28
N ALA A 83 -1.37 17.09 -4.31
CA ALA A 83 -1.56 18.52 -4.51
C ALA A 83 -0.61 19.12 -5.55
N ARG A 84 0.68 18.74 -5.48
CA ARG A 84 1.71 19.23 -6.40
C ARG A 84 1.53 18.69 -7.81
N ILE A 85 1.16 17.42 -7.96
CA ILE A 85 0.87 16.83 -9.27
C ILE A 85 -0.35 17.53 -9.87
N ARG A 86 -1.43 17.72 -9.09
CA ARG A 86 -2.59 18.49 -9.54
C ARG A 86 -2.21 19.91 -10.00
N GLN A 87 -1.40 20.61 -9.23
CA GLN A 87 -0.93 21.95 -9.58
C GLN A 87 -0.10 21.94 -10.88
N HIS A 88 0.68 20.90 -11.12
CA HIS A 88 1.57 20.79 -12.27
C HIS A 88 0.87 20.34 -13.55
N THR A 89 -0.11 19.45 -13.43
CA THR A 89 -0.78 18.78 -14.56
C THR A 89 -2.23 19.25 -14.79
N GLY A 90 -2.85 19.89 -13.80
CA GLY A 90 -4.27 20.23 -13.81
C GLY A 90 -5.20 19.06 -13.48
N VAL A 91 -4.67 17.83 -13.35
CA VAL A 91 -5.47 16.62 -13.12
C VAL A 91 -5.97 16.56 -11.69
N VAL A 92 -7.27 16.44 -11.50
CA VAL A 92 -7.89 16.23 -10.19
C VAL A 92 -7.67 14.77 -9.79
N PRO A 93 -7.05 14.50 -8.62
CA PRO A 93 -6.83 13.13 -8.16
C PRO A 93 -8.16 12.43 -7.85
N PHE A 94 -8.31 11.20 -8.28
CA PHE A 94 -9.37 10.30 -7.80
C PHE A 94 -8.89 9.60 -6.53
N ALA A 95 -9.76 9.53 -5.52
CA ALA A 95 -9.42 8.91 -4.25
C ALA A 95 -10.60 8.14 -3.66
N PRO A 96 -10.34 7.14 -2.79
CA PRO A 96 -11.40 6.45 -2.06
C PRO A 96 -12.28 7.44 -1.30
N GLN A 97 -13.59 7.19 -1.26
CA GLN A 97 -14.53 8.08 -0.59
C GLN A 97 -14.14 8.36 0.87
N GLN A 98 -13.62 7.35 1.57
CA GLN A 98 -13.19 7.44 2.97
C GLN A 98 -11.92 8.30 3.15
N ALA A 99 -11.08 8.43 2.12
CA ALA A 99 -9.87 9.25 2.14
C ALA A 99 -10.15 10.74 1.93
N ARG A 100 -11.19 11.08 1.17
CA ARG A 100 -11.41 12.42 0.60
C ARG A 100 -11.43 13.52 1.64
N HIS A 101 -12.15 13.32 2.75
CA HIS A 101 -12.21 14.32 3.82
C HIS A 101 -10.81 14.65 4.37
N LYS A 102 -9.98 13.63 4.60
CA LYS A 102 -8.60 13.81 5.08
C LYS A 102 -7.74 14.53 4.03
N LEU A 103 -7.85 14.14 2.77
CA LEU A 103 -7.06 14.72 1.69
C LEU A 103 -7.43 16.18 1.43
N THR A 104 -8.73 16.53 1.50
CA THR A 104 -9.20 17.91 1.28
C THR A 104 -8.88 18.83 2.46
N ASN A 105 -9.04 18.37 3.70
CA ASN A 105 -8.87 19.23 4.88
C ASN A 105 -7.47 19.12 5.50
N GLY A 106 -6.65 18.17 5.04
CA GLY A 106 -5.42 17.79 5.69
C GLY A 106 -5.66 16.92 6.92
N TYR A 107 -4.64 16.28 7.40
CA TYR A 107 -4.67 15.45 8.59
C TYR A 107 -3.34 15.50 9.33
N TYR A 108 -3.39 15.14 10.61
CA TYR A 108 -2.18 15.10 11.42
C TYR A 108 -1.26 13.97 11.01
N THR A 109 -0.03 14.31 10.63
CA THR A 109 1.04 13.34 10.38
C THR A 109 1.94 13.26 11.60
N PRO A 110 2.06 12.10 12.25
CA PRO A 110 2.94 11.93 13.39
C PRO A 110 4.39 12.32 13.07
N PRO A 111 5.17 12.84 14.06
CA PRO A 111 6.50 13.42 13.82
C PRO A 111 7.47 12.48 13.09
N LEU A 112 7.44 11.19 13.41
CA LEU A 112 8.30 10.19 12.76
C LEU A 112 7.93 10.00 11.29
N GLN A 113 6.64 9.80 10.98
CA GLN A 113 6.17 9.68 9.61
C GLN A 113 6.48 10.96 8.81
N ARG A 114 6.25 12.12 9.44
CA ARG A 114 6.58 13.41 8.84
C ARG A 114 8.07 13.56 8.50
N LEU A 115 8.96 13.04 9.36
CA LEU A 115 10.39 13.03 9.09
C LEU A 115 10.74 12.10 7.92
N ILE A 116 10.11 10.92 7.85
CA ILE A 116 10.39 9.88 6.86
C ILE A 116 9.78 10.24 5.50
N TRP A 117 8.49 10.61 5.45
CA TRP A 117 7.72 10.78 4.20
C TRP A 117 7.24 12.22 3.95
N GLY A 118 7.34 13.09 4.94
CA GLY A 118 6.79 14.45 4.87
C GLY A 118 5.33 14.46 5.30
N SER A 119 4.65 15.58 5.01
CA SER A 119 3.21 15.73 5.22
C SER A 119 2.56 16.09 3.90
N PRO A 120 1.49 15.38 3.47
CA PRO A 120 0.71 15.77 2.31
C PRO A 120 0.12 17.17 2.49
N GLN A 121 0.07 17.93 1.41
CA GLN A 121 -0.68 19.18 1.37
C GLN A 121 -2.15 18.89 1.08
N PRO A 122 -3.09 19.66 1.64
CA PRO A 122 -4.50 19.57 1.31
C PRO A 122 -4.74 19.64 -0.20
N VAL A 123 -5.61 18.77 -0.70
CA VAL A 123 -5.97 18.72 -2.12
C VAL A 123 -7.41 18.23 -2.29
N ASP A 124 -8.18 18.96 -3.09
CA ASP A 124 -9.50 18.46 -3.50
C ASP A 124 -9.35 17.25 -4.39
N THR A 125 -10.14 16.24 -4.11
CA THR A 125 -10.17 14.97 -4.83
C THR A 125 -11.58 14.66 -5.32
N ALA A 126 -11.69 13.91 -6.40
CA ALA A 126 -12.95 13.33 -6.86
C ALA A 126 -13.07 11.86 -6.37
N PRO A 127 -14.30 11.33 -6.20
CA PRO A 127 -14.50 9.90 -6.04
C PRO A 127 -14.07 9.17 -7.31
N TYR A 128 -13.76 7.88 -7.23
CA TYR A 128 -13.55 7.11 -8.45
C TYR A 128 -14.80 7.18 -9.33
N PRO A 129 -14.64 7.36 -10.65
CA PRO A 129 -15.77 7.26 -11.57
C PRO A 129 -16.32 5.82 -11.57
N GLU A 130 -17.57 5.66 -12.03
CA GLU A 130 -18.20 4.33 -12.14
C GLU A 130 -17.40 3.38 -13.04
N GLN A 131 -16.75 3.92 -14.05
CA GLN A 131 -15.85 3.20 -14.94
C GLN A 131 -14.52 3.94 -15.02
N ILE A 132 -13.45 3.24 -14.68
CA ILE A 132 -12.08 3.70 -14.92
C ILE A 132 -11.55 2.87 -16.08
N THR A 133 -11.05 3.56 -17.12
CA THR A 133 -10.45 2.90 -18.29
C THR A 133 -9.09 3.53 -18.59
N LEU A 134 -8.17 2.71 -19.06
CA LEU A 134 -6.93 3.20 -19.66
C LEU A 134 -7.20 3.87 -21.01
N SER A 135 -6.18 4.50 -21.59
CA SER A 135 -6.30 5.20 -22.88
C SER A 135 -6.68 4.31 -24.06
N ASP A 136 -6.43 3.02 -23.96
CA ASP A 136 -6.82 2.01 -24.96
C ASP A 136 -8.21 1.40 -24.74
N GLY A 137 -8.93 1.83 -23.69
CA GLY A 137 -10.24 1.33 -23.31
C GLY A 137 -10.23 0.19 -22.30
N SER A 138 -9.07 -0.38 -21.95
CA SER A 138 -8.97 -1.46 -20.97
C SER A 138 -9.50 -1.03 -19.61
N PRO A 139 -10.32 -1.85 -18.94
CA PRO A 139 -10.90 -1.50 -17.65
C PRO A 139 -9.90 -1.54 -16.50
N VAL A 140 -10.04 -0.61 -15.57
CA VAL A 140 -9.36 -0.61 -14.26
C VAL A 140 -10.42 -0.71 -13.18
N ILE A 141 -10.40 -1.78 -12.42
CA ILE A 141 -11.40 -2.08 -11.39
C ILE A 141 -10.83 -1.71 -10.01
N PRO A 142 -11.39 -0.70 -9.34
CA PRO A 142 -11.03 -0.40 -7.96
C PRO A 142 -11.66 -1.45 -7.02
N VAL A 143 -10.84 -2.10 -6.23
CA VAL A 143 -11.25 -3.12 -5.25
C VAL A 143 -10.96 -2.59 -3.87
N HIS A 144 -12.00 -2.29 -3.08
CA HIS A 144 -11.85 -1.84 -1.70
C HIS A 144 -11.29 -2.98 -0.84
N THR A 145 -10.14 -2.76 -0.21
CA THR A 145 -9.37 -3.77 0.51
C THR A 145 -8.90 -3.23 1.87
N PRO A 146 -9.83 -2.99 2.81
CA PRO A 146 -9.48 -2.46 4.13
C PRO A 146 -8.63 -3.46 4.93
N GLY A 147 -7.95 -2.93 5.95
CA GLY A 147 -7.13 -3.74 6.87
C GLY A 147 -5.85 -3.02 7.24
N HIS A 148 -4.99 -2.66 6.26
CA HIS A 148 -3.86 -1.77 6.45
C HIS A 148 -4.32 -0.32 6.68
N ALA A 149 -5.25 0.14 5.89
CA ALA A 149 -5.99 1.39 6.09
C ALA A 149 -7.47 1.17 5.77
N LYS A 150 -8.35 1.94 6.40
CA LYS A 150 -9.81 1.81 6.18
C LYS A 150 -10.24 2.15 4.75
N ASP A 151 -9.47 2.97 4.07
CA ASP A 151 -9.68 3.49 2.74
C ASP A 151 -8.84 2.79 1.66
N LEU A 152 -8.03 1.79 2.03
CA LEU A 152 -7.16 1.13 1.06
C LEU A 152 -7.98 0.50 -0.08
N THR A 153 -7.56 0.81 -1.30
CA THR A 153 -8.14 0.32 -2.54
C THR A 153 -7.02 -0.18 -3.44
N CYS A 154 -7.11 -1.43 -3.88
CA CYS A 154 -6.26 -1.99 -4.93
C CYS A 154 -6.86 -1.69 -6.30
N PHE A 155 -6.04 -1.69 -7.36
CA PHE A 155 -6.54 -1.57 -8.73
C PHE A 155 -6.25 -2.85 -9.50
N PHE A 156 -7.30 -3.48 -9.98
CA PHE A 156 -7.24 -4.70 -10.78
C PHE A 156 -7.47 -4.39 -12.26
N LEU A 157 -6.58 -4.85 -13.12
CA LEU A 157 -6.66 -4.76 -14.56
C LEU A 157 -6.86 -6.17 -15.13
N PRO A 158 -8.11 -6.58 -15.40
CA PRO A 158 -8.44 -7.97 -15.71
C PRO A 158 -7.83 -8.45 -17.04
N GLU A 159 -7.80 -7.60 -18.06
CA GLU A 159 -7.27 -7.97 -19.38
C GLU A 159 -5.76 -8.21 -19.36
N GLN A 160 -5.04 -7.48 -18.50
CA GLN A 160 -3.60 -7.59 -18.31
C GLN A 160 -3.23 -8.62 -17.23
N LYS A 161 -4.19 -9.03 -16.42
CA LYS A 161 -4.00 -9.79 -15.19
C LYS A 161 -3.04 -9.11 -14.21
N TYR A 162 -3.16 -7.79 -14.08
CA TYR A 162 -2.33 -6.97 -13.19
C TYR A 162 -3.09 -6.55 -11.94
N LEU A 163 -2.38 -6.54 -10.81
CA LEU A 163 -2.89 -6.01 -9.55
C LEU A 163 -1.92 -4.97 -8.97
N PHE A 164 -2.35 -3.72 -8.88
CA PHE A 164 -1.66 -2.70 -8.10
C PHE A 164 -2.14 -2.76 -6.67
N SER A 165 -1.29 -3.24 -5.79
CA SER A 165 -1.71 -3.70 -4.46
C SER A 165 -1.82 -2.60 -3.41
N GLY A 166 -1.34 -1.37 -3.68
CA GLY A 166 -1.07 -0.46 -2.58
C GLY A 166 -0.33 -1.21 -1.46
N ASP A 167 -0.68 -0.95 -0.22
CA ASP A 167 -0.05 -1.57 0.95
C ASP A 167 -0.67 -2.91 1.37
N MET A 168 -1.52 -3.49 0.53
CA MET A 168 -2.00 -4.85 0.76
C MET A 168 -0.86 -5.87 0.77
N TYR A 169 0.19 -5.62 -0.05
CA TYR A 169 1.38 -6.47 -0.08
C TYR A 169 2.65 -5.68 0.21
N ILE A 170 3.16 -5.75 1.45
CA ILE A 170 4.46 -5.19 1.85
C ILE A 170 5.48 -6.30 2.05
N ALA A 171 5.04 -7.46 2.56
CA ALA A 171 5.86 -8.65 2.79
C ALA A 171 4.96 -9.89 2.89
N ARG A 172 5.55 -11.08 2.64
CA ARG A 172 4.87 -12.38 2.83
C ARG A 172 4.47 -12.63 4.28
N SER A 173 5.31 -12.22 5.24
CA SER A 173 5.04 -12.36 6.67
C SER A 173 5.13 -11.02 7.37
N LEU A 174 4.23 -10.76 8.29
CA LEU A 174 4.23 -9.58 9.13
C LEU A 174 4.85 -9.91 10.48
N LYS A 175 5.65 -8.97 10.99
CA LYS A 175 6.22 -9.06 12.35
C LYS A 175 5.70 -7.95 13.26
N HIS A 176 5.19 -6.88 12.69
CA HIS A 176 4.66 -5.72 13.39
C HIS A 176 3.31 -5.34 12.79
N PHE A 177 2.49 -4.69 13.58
CA PHE A 177 1.19 -4.18 13.18
C PHE A 177 0.97 -2.80 13.80
N ARG A 178 0.34 -1.89 13.07
CA ARG A 178 -0.02 -0.58 13.60
C ARG A 178 -1.25 -0.69 14.48
N SER A 179 -1.40 0.24 15.41
CA SER A 179 -2.56 0.27 16.33
C SER A 179 -3.90 0.53 15.60
N ASP A 180 -3.87 1.13 14.42
CA ASP A 180 -5.02 1.49 13.58
C ASP A 180 -5.32 0.49 12.45
N GLU A 181 -4.47 -0.52 12.25
CA GLU A 181 -4.69 -1.62 11.31
C GLU A 181 -5.71 -2.65 11.87
N ASN A 182 -6.36 -3.40 10.97
CA ASN A 182 -7.31 -4.44 11.32
C ASN A 182 -6.98 -5.76 10.63
N LEU A 183 -6.58 -6.77 11.41
CA LEU A 183 -6.10 -8.04 10.87
C LEU A 183 -7.21 -8.89 10.25
N GLN A 184 -8.42 -8.88 10.81
CA GLN A 184 -9.56 -9.58 10.22
C GLN A 184 -9.87 -9.01 8.84
N GLN A 185 -10.01 -7.67 8.75
CA GLN A 185 -10.26 -7.02 7.47
C GLN A 185 -9.14 -7.26 6.47
N LEU A 186 -7.87 -7.29 6.92
CA LEU A 186 -6.74 -7.59 6.05
C LEU A 186 -6.84 -9.00 5.44
N ILE A 187 -7.21 -10.01 6.26
CA ILE A 187 -7.40 -11.39 5.79
C ILE A 187 -8.60 -11.48 4.84
N ASP A 188 -9.72 -10.84 5.17
CA ASP A 188 -10.92 -10.82 4.31
C ASP A 188 -10.63 -10.16 2.97
N SER A 189 -9.88 -9.06 2.98
CA SER A 189 -9.42 -8.36 1.77
C SER A 189 -8.48 -9.22 0.92
N LEU A 190 -7.57 -9.97 1.55
CA LEU A 190 -6.73 -10.93 0.85
C LEU A 190 -7.56 -12.04 0.18
N ASN A 191 -8.60 -12.55 0.85
CA ASN A 191 -9.53 -13.52 0.25
C ASN A 191 -10.28 -12.92 -0.93
N THR A 192 -10.72 -11.66 -0.85
CA THR A 192 -11.37 -10.95 -1.96
C THR A 192 -10.45 -10.84 -3.17
N LEU A 193 -9.19 -10.46 -2.95
CA LEU A 193 -8.21 -10.36 -4.04
C LEU A 193 -7.85 -11.71 -4.64
N LEU A 194 -7.76 -12.77 -3.82
CA LEU A 194 -7.46 -14.12 -4.30
C LEU A 194 -8.62 -14.78 -5.07
N ALA A 195 -9.79 -14.17 -5.11
CA ALA A 195 -10.88 -14.55 -6.00
C ALA A 195 -10.76 -13.96 -7.42
N LEU A 196 -9.77 -13.04 -7.63
CA LEU A 196 -9.50 -12.43 -8.91
C LEU A 196 -8.43 -13.22 -9.68
N ASP A 197 -8.51 -13.16 -11.02
CA ASP A 197 -7.53 -13.79 -11.91
C ASP A 197 -6.43 -12.80 -12.29
N PHE A 198 -5.36 -12.75 -11.48
CA PHE A 198 -4.18 -11.92 -11.75
C PHE A 198 -2.89 -12.73 -11.59
N ASP A 199 -1.88 -12.34 -12.34
CA ASP A 199 -0.56 -12.97 -12.33
C ASP A 199 0.47 -12.02 -11.71
N ILE A 200 0.50 -10.78 -12.17
CA ILE A 200 1.52 -9.79 -11.79
C ILE A 200 0.98 -8.83 -10.73
N LEU A 201 1.76 -8.66 -9.67
CA LEU A 201 1.45 -7.71 -8.61
C LEU A 201 2.48 -6.56 -8.61
N PHE A 202 1.99 -5.33 -8.66
CA PHE A 202 2.77 -4.11 -8.56
C PHE A 202 2.67 -3.55 -7.13
N CYS A 203 3.76 -3.72 -6.38
CA CYS A 203 3.84 -3.28 -4.99
C CYS A 203 4.64 -1.98 -4.88
N PRO A 204 4.15 -0.93 -4.21
CA PRO A 204 4.86 0.34 -4.08
C PRO A 204 6.17 0.23 -3.30
N HIS A 205 6.34 -0.82 -2.48
CA HIS A 205 7.53 -1.01 -1.65
C HIS A 205 8.47 -2.10 -2.15
N ARG A 206 7.93 -3.15 -2.80
CA ARG A 206 8.72 -4.31 -3.25
C ARG A 206 9.05 -4.27 -4.74
N GLY A 207 8.26 -3.57 -5.52
CA GLY A 207 8.37 -3.55 -6.97
C GLY A 207 7.45 -4.58 -7.62
N ILE A 208 7.89 -5.09 -8.75
CA ILE A 208 7.14 -6.06 -9.56
C ILE A 208 7.30 -7.44 -8.94
N VAL A 209 6.19 -8.11 -8.69
CA VAL A 209 6.11 -9.49 -8.19
C VAL A 209 5.44 -10.34 -9.27
N GLU A 210 6.24 -11.09 -10.01
CA GLU A 210 5.78 -11.86 -11.18
C GLU A 210 4.83 -13.00 -10.79
N ASP A 211 5.00 -13.56 -9.61
CA ASP A 211 4.14 -14.57 -9.00
C ASP A 211 3.19 -13.93 -7.97
N GLY A 212 2.45 -12.90 -8.41
CA GLY A 212 1.66 -12.02 -7.54
C GLY A 212 0.56 -12.77 -6.79
N TYR A 213 -0.16 -13.66 -7.45
CA TYR A 213 -1.20 -14.48 -6.84
C TYR A 213 -0.63 -15.36 -5.71
N GLN A 214 0.45 -16.09 -5.98
CA GLN A 214 1.09 -16.95 -4.98
C GLN A 214 1.65 -16.13 -3.82
N ALA A 215 2.20 -14.94 -4.10
CA ALA A 215 2.73 -14.06 -3.06
C ALA A 215 1.63 -13.57 -2.08
N LEU A 216 0.44 -13.21 -2.59
CA LEU A 216 -0.71 -12.86 -1.75
C LEU A 216 -1.26 -14.07 -0.99
N LYS A 217 -1.32 -15.24 -1.65
CA LYS A 217 -1.74 -16.50 -1.03
C LYS A 217 -0.82 -16.86 0.12
N ASP A 218 0.50 -16.81 -0.09
CA ASP A 218 1.49 -17.06 0.97
C ASP A 218 1.32 -16.08 2.14
N LYS A 219 1.07 -14.79 1.85
CA LYS A 219 0.81 -13.80 2.90
C LYS A 219 -0.42 -14.16 3.74
N ARG A 220 -1.54 -14.49 3.08
CA ARG A 220 -2.77 -14.90 3.76
C ARG A 220 -2.54 -16.14 4.62
N ASP A 221 -1.92 -17.16 4.04
CA ASP A 221 -1.70 -18.45 4.71
C ASP A 221 -0.78 -18.28 5.93
N ASN A 222 0.29 -17.47 5.83
CA ASN A 222 1.15 -17.10 6.95
C ASN A 222 0.38 -16.38 8.08
N LEU A 223 -0.56 -15.49 7.73
CA LEU A 223 -1.38 -14.79 8.73
C LEU A 223 -2.35 -15.74 9.42
N LEU A 224 -3.00 -16.64 8.68
CA LEU A 224 -3.89 -17.66 9.26
C LEU A 224 -3.13 -18.62 10.17
N GLU A 225 -1.94 -19.07 9.79
CA GLU A 225 -1.08 -19.90 10.62
C GLU A 225 -0.67 -19.18 11.91
N LEU A 226 -0.28 -17.91 11.82
CA LEU A 226 0.04 -17.07 12.98
C LEU A 226 -1.16 -16.96 13.92
N CYS A 227 -2.35 -16.71 13.39
CA CYS A 227 -3.58 -16.64 14.19
C CYS A 227 -3.89 -17.97 14.88
N ALA A 228 -3.84 -19.09 14.14
CA ALA A 228 -4.08 -20.42 14.69
C ALA A 228 -3.10 -20.75 15.83
N LYS A 229 -1.83 -20.49 15.63
CA LYS A 229 -0.77 -20.71 16.63
C LYS A 229 -0.95 -19.83 17.86
N ALA A 230 -1.30 -18.55 17.67
CA ALA A 230 -1.56 -17.62 18.78
C ALA A 230 -2.75 -18.07 19.63
N GLN A 231 -3.85 -18.45 18.98
CA GLN A 231 -5.07 -18.89 19.64
C GLN A 231 -4.87 -20.25 20.37
N GLU A 232 -4.09 -21.17 19.79
CA GLU A 232 -3.75 -22.43 20.46
C GLU A 232 -2.97 -22.19 21.75
N LEU A 233 -1.97 -21.32 21.71
CA LEU A 233 -1.20 -20.96 22.92
C LEU A 233 -2.08 -20.25 23.97
N ALA A 234 -3.04 -19.45 23.54
CA ALA A 234 -4.01 -18.80 24.46
C ALA A 234 -4.93 -19.81 25.12
N ARG A 235 -5.42 -20.83 24.38
CA ARG A 235 -6.23 -21.95 24.93
C ARG A 235 -5.45 -22.75 25.98
N GLN A 236 -4.12 -22.81 25.87
CA GLN A 236 -3.22 -23.38 26.87
C GLN A 236 -2.97 -22.46 28.08
N GLY A 237 -3.66 -21.32 28.18
CA GLY A 237 -3.55 -20.37 29.30
C GLY A 237 -2.33 -19.44 29.22
N ILE A 238 -1.63 -19.39 28.08
CA ILE A 238 -0.46 -18.54 27.92
C ILE A 238 -0.89 -17.09 27.70
N LYS A 239 -0.33 -16.16 28.46
CA LYS A 239 -0.66 -14.73 28.39
C LYS A 239 -0.19 -14.10 27.05
N PRO A 240 -0.90 -13.11 26.49
CA PRO A 240 -0.60 -12.50 25.18
C PRO A 240 0.88 -12.04 25.03
N ARG A 241 1.46 -11.42 26.05
CA ARG A 241 2.87 -11.01 26.02
C ARG A 241 3.86 -12.18 25.89
N ALA A 242 3.53 -13.33 26.51
CA ALA A 242 4.35 -14.52 26.37
C ALA A 242 4.17 -15.18 25.00
N ILE A 243 2.95 -15.14 24.44
CA ILE A 243 2.65 -15.57 23.08
C ILE A 243 3.45 -14.72 22.08
N THR A 244 3.45 -13.38 22.22
CA THR A 244 4.24 -12.48 21.37
C THR A 244 5.71 -12.88 21.37
N ARG A 245 6.30 -13.10 22.54
CA ARG A 245 7.71 -13.51 22.66
C ARG A 245 7.99 -14.86 22.00
N ARG A 246 7.07 -15.84 22.10
CA ARG A 246 7.23 -17.18 21.53
C ARG A 246 7.14 -17.20 20.02
N ILE A 247 6.21 -16.43 19.43
CA ILE A 247 5.93 -16.45 17.99
C ILE A 247 6.78 -15.42 17.23
N LEU A 248 6.86 -14.17 17.73
CA LEU A 248 7.45 -13.05 17.02
C LEU A 248 8.77 -12.55 17.66
N GLY A 249 9.09 -13.00 18.85
CA GLY A 249 10.25 -12.52 19.63
C GLY A 249 9.90 -11.31 20.49
N ARG A 250 10.96 -10.65 21.02
CA ARG A 250 10.82 -9.43 21.83
C ARG A 250 10.53 -8.24 20.92
N GLU A 251 9.85 -7.22 21.47
CA GLU A 251 9.72 -5.92 20.81
C GLU A 251 11.10 -5.35 20.48
N ASP A 252 11.20 -4.60 19.42
CA ASP A 252 12.45 -4.07 18.89
C ASP A 252 12.44 -2.54 18.77
N MET A 253 13.46 -1.99 18.12
CA MET A 253 13.61 -0.54 17.93
C MET A 253 12.43 0.09 17.18
N THR A 254 11.75 -0.66 16.31
CA THR A 254 10.55 -0.16 15.59
C THR A 254 9.46 0.25 16.57
N THR A 255 9.21 -0.60 17.57
CA THR A 255 8.21 -0.30 18.61
C THR A 255 8.62 0.91 19.44
N LEU A 256 9.90 1.02 19.82
CA LEU A 256 10.38 2.15 20.60
C LEU A 256 10.30 3.48 19.83
N ILE A 257 10.78 3.50 18.59
CA ILE A 257 10.82 4.71 17.76
C ILE A 257 9.40 5.16 17.40
N SER A 258 8.47 4.22 17.17
CA SER A 258 7.07 4.54 16.91
C SER A 258 6.25 4.87 18.17
N MET A 259 6.91 4.98 19.34
CA MET A 259 6.24 5.18 20.64
C MET A 259 5.11 4.17 20.90
N GLY A 260 5.31 2.91 20.48
CA GLY A 260 4.38 1.82 20.64
C GLY A 260 3.27 1.76 19.57
N ASN A 261 3.19 2.71 18.64
CA ASN A 261 2.18 2.68 17.59
C ASN A 261 2.33 1.47 16.65
N ILE A 262 3.56 1.04 16.39
CA ILE A 262 3.90 -0.14 15.60
C ILE A 262 4.51 -1.18 16.52
N SER A 263 3.84 -2.32 16.72
CA SER A 263 4.34 -3.34 17.66
C SER A 263 3.97 -4.77 17.23
N ARG A 264 4.75 -5.71 17.73
CA ARG A 264 4.47 -7.15 17.62
C ARG A 264 3.28 -7.54 18.47
N GLN A 265 3.13 -6.85 19.61
CA GLN A 265 2.02 -7.10 20.53
C GLN A 265 0.67 -6.74 19.88
N HIS A 266 0.59 -5.67 19.06
CA HIS A 266 -0.64 -5.35 18.32
C HIS A 266 -1.03 -6.49 17.38
N LEU A 267 -0.07 -7.06 16.64
CA LEU A 267 -0.33 -8.19 15.75
C LEU A 267 -0.88 -9.40 16.51
N ILE A 268 -0.26 -9.77 17.62
CA ILE A 268 -0.74 -10.92 18.43
C ILE A 268 -2.09 -10.62 19.08
N ASN A 269 -2.32 -9.43 19.60
CA ASN A 269 -3.61 -9.08 20.20
C ASN A 269 -4.76 -9.22 19.19
N GLN A 270 -4.54 -8.81 17.96
CA GLN A 270 -5.53 -8.96 16.89
C GLN A 270 -5.65 -10.41 16.42
N ALA A 271 -4.55 -11.14 16.30
CA ALA A 271 -4.54 -12.56 15.92
C ALA A 271 -5.38 -13.43 16.85
N LEU A 272 -5.46 -13.07 18.14
CA LEU A 272 -6.28 -13.76 19.14
C LEU A 272 -7.79 -13.59 18.89
N SER A 273 -8.21 -12.55 18.14
CA SER A 273 -9.61 -12.23 17.89
C SER A 273 -10.08 -12.56 16.46
N VAL A 274 -9.17 -13.01 15.58
CA VAL A 274 -9.50 -13.37 14.20
C VAL A 274 -10.37 -14.62 14.17
N SER A 275 -11.44 -14.57 13.39
CA SER A 275 -12.26 -15.73 13.08
C SER A 275 -11.55 -16.62 12.07
N LEU A 276 -11.11 -17.80 12.51
CA LEU A 276 -10.49 -18.78 11.63
C LEU A 276 -11.56 -19.58 10.88
N PRO A 277 -11.30 -19.99 9.62
CA PRO A 277 -12.18 -20.92 8.92
C PRO A 277 -12.34 -22.21 9.74
N SER A 278 -13.57 -22.74 9.75
CA SER A 278 -13.84 -24.05 10.36
C SER A 278 -13.01 -25.10 9.63
N SER A 279 -12.22 -25.87 10.37
CA SER A 279 -11.46 -27.02 9.85
C SER A 279 -12.36 -28.14 9.35
#